data_a78cbd045d64cd802e58e8d28efc4688
#
_entry.id   a78cbd045d64cd802e58e8d28efc4688
#
_cell.length_a   1.000
_cell.length_b   1.000
_cell.length_c   1.000
_cell.angle_alpha   90.00
_cell.angle_beta   90.00
_cell.angle_gamma   90.00
#
_symmetry.space_group_name_H-M   'P 1'
#
loop_
_entity.id
_entity.type
_entity.pdbx_description
1 polymer ?
#
loop_
_entity_poly.entity_id
_entity_poly.type
_entity_poly.pdbx_seq_one_letter_code
_entity_poly.pdbx_strand_id
1 'polypeptide(L)'
;MTAASTTTLAVLGSPIEHSKSPALHLAAYRALGLDWQYGQVEMTGDRLAEFIRTRDASWRGLSLTMPLKQDVLPLLDSIDDRARLTGAANTLLFDDGIKRGFNTDIAGITGPFRAAGVTHLDRVLILGGGATAASALVAVSELGAETVTIAVRTPAKAAPLVELGTACGVTVHVVPLGEAPTVPAGAVISTLPNGALYALEFPQDLRADAVLFDVAYDPWPTALASAWSDAAGRVIPGIEMLIGQALIQVRVFVTGDPDTVLPDEDAVHQAMREAVGVRPSPLWED
;
A
#
# COMPACT_ATOMS: atom_id res chain seq x y z
N MET A 1 -13.44 13.45 37.90
CA MET A 1 -12.42 12.84 37.04
C MET A 1 -13.17 12.29 35.81
N THR A 2 -13.19 13.02 34.72
CA THR A 2 -13.68 12.49 33.43
C THR A 2 -12.75 11.37 33.01
N ALA A 3 -13.25 10.16 32.81
CA ALA A 3 -12.48 9.07 32.23
C ALA A 3 -11.89 9.60 30.91
N ALA A 4 -10.59 9.50 30.74
CA ALA A 4 -9.95 9.83 29.47
C ALA A 4 -10.62 8.96 28.41
N SER A 5 -11.25 9.56 27.40
CA SER A 5 -11.85 8.81 26.31
C SER A 5 -10.72 8.09 25.56
N THR A 6 -10.79 6.77 25.51
CA THR A 6 -9.79 5.95 24.80
C THR A 6 -9.84 6.31 23.31
N THR A 7 -8.71 6.70 22.73
CA THR A 7 -8.61 6.97 21.30
C THR A 7 -8.78 5.70 20.49
N THR A 8 -9.69 5.73 19.52
CA THR A 8 -10.11 4.56 18.72
C THR A 8 -9.72 4.73 17.24
N LEU A 9 -9.20 3.67 16.65
CA LEU A 9 -8.90 3.57 15.23
C LEU A 9 -9.30 2.17 14.72
N ALA A 10 -9.43 2.03 13.42
CA ALA A 10 -9.68 0.71 12.83
C ALA A 10 -9.24 0.65 11.36
N VAL A 11 -8.99 -0.55 10.87
CA VAL A 11 -8.94 -0.85 9.44
C VAL A 11 -10.32 -1.29 8.95
N LEU A 12 -10.72 -0.75 7.80
CA LEU A 12 -11.99 -1.06 7.12
C LEU A 12 -11.72 -1.65 5.74
N GLY A 13 -12.47 -2.67 5.36
CA GLY A 13 -12.41 -3.31 4.04
C GLY A 13 -13.27 -4.57 3.99
N SER A 14 -13.29 -5.25 2.85
CA SER A 14 -14.02 -6.51 2.65
C SER A 14 -13.32 -7.37 1.59
N PRO A 15 -12.87 -8.61 1.93
CA PRO A 15 -12.82 -9.21 3.27
C PRO A 15 -11.72 -8.58 4.16
N ILE A 16 -11.87 -8.61 5.48
CA ILE A 16 -10.95 -7.95 6.43
C ILE A 16 -10.40 -8.88 7.52
N GLU A 17 -10.93 -10.07 7.68
CA GLU A 17 -10.63 -10.99 8.80
C GLU A 17 -9.14 -11.31 8.95
N HIS A 18 -8.40 -11.39 7.83
CA HIS A 18 -6.98 -11.74 7.81
C HIS A 18 -6.03 -10.53 7.87
N SER A 19 -6.58 -9.33 8.12
CA SER A 19 -5.78 -8.11 8.17
C SER A 19 -4.77 -8.15 9.32
N LYS A 20 -3.49 -7.90 9.01
CA LYS A 20 -2.41 -7.76 10.00
C LYS A 20 -2.27 -6.32 10.52
N SER A 21 -3.06 -5.36 10.00
CA SER A 21 -3.01 -3.96 10.43
C SER A 21 -3.24 -3.78 11.94
N PRO A 22 -4.17 -4.50 12.63
CA PRO A 22 -4.31 -4.37 14.07
C PRO A 22 -3.03 -4.72 14.83
N ALA A 23 -2.33 -5.78 14.44
CA ALA A 23 -1.08 -6.17 15.09
C ALA A 23 0.00 -5.10 14.92
N LEU A 24 0.15 -4.55 13.71
CA LEU A 24 1.11 -3.50 13.38
C LEU A 24 0.86 -2.22 14.17
N HIS A 25 -0.37 -1.70 14.12
CA HIS A 25 -0.73 -0.44 14.78
C HIS A 25 -0.66 -0.53 16.32
N LEU A 26 -1.16 -1.63 16.90
CA LEU A 26 -1.06 -1.81 18.35
C LEU A 26 0.40 -1.95 18.83
N ALA A 27 1.29 -2.55 18.03
CA ALA A 27 2.71 -2.60 18.35
C ALA A 27 3.34 -1.20 18.28
N ALA A 28 3.03 -0.42 17.25
CA ALA A 28 3.49 0.97 17.12
C ALA A 28 3.02 1.84 18.28
N TYR A 29 1.73 1.77 18.64
CA TYR A 29 1.19 2.58 19.74
C TYR A 29 1.81 2.22 21.08
N ARG A 30 2.07 0.93 21.35
CA ARG A 30 2.78 0.51 22.57
C ARG A 30 4.22 1.04 22.60
N ALA A 31 4.94 0.99 21.49
CA ALA A 31 6.29 1.53 21.38
C ALA A 31 6.33 3.04 21.63
N LEU A 32 5.28 3.75 21.22
CA LEU A 32 5.10 5.19 21.44
C LEU A 32 4.52 5.53 22.82
N GLY A 33 4.18 4.55 23.66
CA GLY A 33 3.55 4.78 24.97
C GLY A 33 2.12 5.29 24.89
N LEU A 34 1.41 5.05 23.78
CA LEU A 34 0.03 5.48 23.54
C LEU A 34 -0.97 4.37 23.92
N ASP A 35 -1.96 4.71 24.75
CA ASP A 35 -3.07 3.81 25.12
C ASP A 35 -4.22 3.94 24.09
N TRP A 36 -3.90 3.65 22.83
CA TRP A 36 -4.84 3.72 21.72
C TRP A 36 -5.34 2.33 21.33
N GLN A 37 -6.59 2.26 20.92
CA GLN A 37 -7.21 1.03 20.42
C GLN A 37 -7.24 1.02 18.89
N TYR A 38 -6.95 -0.14 18.32
CA TYR A 38 -7.04 -0.34 16.89
C TYR A 38 -7.74 -1.67 16.59
N GLY A 39 -8.88 -1.57 15.91
CA GLY A 39 -9.72 -2.70 15.52
C GLY A 39 -9.72 -2.98 14.03
N GLN A 40 -10.59 -3.92 13.63
CA GLN A 40 -10.92 -4.19 12.22
C GLN A 40 -12.43 -4.25 12.06
N VAL A 41 -12.95 -3.73 10.95
CA VAL A 41 -14.38 -3.69 10.66
C VAL A 41 -14.62 -4.12 9.22
N GLU A 42 -15.41 -5.18 9.05
CA GLU A 42 -15.88 -5.58 7.72
C GLU A 42 -16.79 -4.49 7.16
N MET A 43 -16.38 -3.90 6.00
CA MET A 43 -17.03 -2.72 5.45
C MET A 43 -17.05 -2.75 3.92
N THR A 44 -18.24 -2.47 3.37
CA THR A 44 -18.47 -2.24 1.94
C THR A 44 -18.78 -0.77 1.67
N GLY A 45 -18.65 -0.31 0.43
CA GLY A 45 -18.80 1.09 0.07
C GLY A 45 -20.15 1.69 0.40
N ASP A 46 -21.23 0.93 0.26
CA ASP A 46 -22.61 1.36 0.56
C ASP A 46 -22.84 1.73 2.04
N ARG A 47 -22.05 1.18 2.97
CA ARG A 47 -22.15 1.43 4.41
C ARG A 47 -21.13 2.45 4.91
N LEU A 48 -20.13 2.82 4.10
CA LEU A 48 -18.99 3.63 4.53
C LEU A 48 -19.41 5.03 4.98
N ALA A 49 -20.27 5.70 4.21
CA ALA A 49 -20.71 7.07 4.52
C ALA A 49 -21.43 7.15 5.88
N GLU A 50 -22.34 6.21 6.15
CA GLU A 50 -23.05 6.14 7.43
C GLU A 50 -22.10 5.81 8.58
N PHE A 51 -21.18 4.90 8.38
CA PHE A 51 -20.17 4.58 9.38
C PHE A 51 -19.35 5.81 9.75
N ILE A 52 -18.80 6.54 8.78
CA ILE A 52 -17.98 7.75 9.01
C ILE A 52 -18.80 8.82 9.73
N ARG A 53 -20.04 9.05 9.29
CA ARG A 53 -20.93 10.09 9.85
C ARG A 53 -21.27 9.86 11.33
N THR A 54 -21.30 8.62 11.78
CA THR A 54 -21.69 8.24 13.15
C THR A 54 -20.50 8.13 14.12
N ARG A 55 -19.28 8.47 13.69
CA ARG A 55 -18.11 8.46 14.60
C ARG A 55 -18.16 9.70 15.50
N ASP A 56 -17.84 9.46 16.75
CA ASP A 56 -17.73 10.51 17.76
C ASP A 56 -16.27 10.98 17.94
N ALA A 57 -16.03 11.90 18.85
CA ALA A 57 -14.71 12.46 19.09
C ALA A 57 -13.66 11.49 19.67
N SER A 58 -14.04 10.24 20.01
CA SER A 58 -13.09 9.21 20.41
C SER A 58 -12.35 8.59 19.21
N TRP A 59 -12.89 8.77 18.00
CA TRP A 59 -12.26 8.26 16.79
C TRP A 59 -11.21 9.21 16.25
N ARG A 60 -9.97 8.71 16.13
CA ARG A 60 -8.83 9.46 15.57
C ARG A 60 -8.69 9.24 14.07
N GLY A 61 -8.96 8.03 13.58
CA GLY A 61 -8.80 7.76 12.15
C GLY A 61 -9.17 6.34 11.73
N LEU A 62 -9.11 6.14 10.40
CA LEU A 62 -9.44 4.88 9.75
C LEU A 62 -8.36 4.54 8.71
N SER A 63 -7.88 3.30 8.72
CA SER A 63 -7.17 2.72 7.58
C SER A 63 -8.17 2.08 6.63
N LEU A 64 -7.98 2.24 5.33
CA LEU A 64 -8.93 1.82 4.31
C LEU A 64 -8.24 0.87 3.30
N THR A 65 -8.83 -0.29 3.11
CA THR A 65 -8.38 -1.22 2.08
C THR A 65 -9.49 -1.51 1.08
N MET A 66 -9.31 -2.48 0.21
CA MET A 66 -10.31 -2.87 -0.79
C MET A 66 -11.69 -3.14 -0.15
N PRO A 67 -12.80 -2.63 -0.74
CA PRO A 67 -12.88 -1.81 -1.96
C PRO A 67 -12.84 -0.30 -1.72
N LEU A 68 -12.60 0.20 -0.52
CA LEU A 68 -12.98 1.51 0.01
C LEU A 68 -12.09 2.69 -0.39
N LYS A 69 -10.89 2.46 -0.93
CA LYS A 69 -9.89 3.52 -1.17
C LYS A 69 -10.36 4.64 -2.11
N GLN A 70 -11.26 4.33 -3.02
CA GLN A 70 -11.89 5.29 -3.92
C GLN A 70 -13.23 5.78 -3.38
N ASP A 71 -14.00 4.90 -2.73
CA ASP A 71 -15.33 5.21 -2.19
C ASP A 71 -15.28 6.26 -1.09
N VAL A 72 -14.15 6.39 -0.39
CA VAL A 72 -13.97 7.37 0.69
C VAL A 72 -13.80 8.80 0.17
N LEU A 73 -13.26 9.01 -1.04
CA LEU A 73 -12.89 10.34 -1.54
C LEU A 73 -14.02 11.38 -1.47
N PRO A 74 -15.26 11.09 -1.90
CA PRO A 74 -16.36 12.05 -1.82
C PRO A 74 -16.82 12.36 -0.39
N LEU A 75 -16.31 11.62 0.61
CA LEU A 75 -16.65 11.78 2.03
C LEU A 75 -15.62 12.61 2.80
N LEU A 76 -14.53 13.00 2.15
CA LEU A 76 -13.42 13.74 2.74
C LEU A 76 -13.58 15.25 2.52
N ASP A 77 -13.15 16.03 3.50
CA ASP A 77 -13.15 17.50 3.42
C ASP A 77 -11.85 18.02 2.76
N SER A 78 -10.76 17.25 2.89
CA SER A 78 -9.48 17.50 2.19
C SER A 78 -8.72 16.22 1.93
N ILE A 79 -7.87 16.22 0.91
CA ILE A 79 -6.98 15.11 0.55
C ILE A 79 -5.57 15.62 0.28
N ASP A 80 -4.55 14.82 0.62
CA ASP A 80 -3.17 15.11 0.28
C ASP A 80 -2.91 15.00 -1.23
N ASP A 81 -1.76 15.48 -1.67
CA ASP A 81 -1.41 15.47 -3.10
C ASP A 81 -1.25 14.04 -3.64
N ARG A 82 -0.76 13.10 -2.83
CA ARG A 82 -0.62 11.68 -3.20
C ARG A 82 -1.97 11.02 -3.42
N ALA A 83 -2.94 11.27 -2.52
CA ALA A 83 -4.32 10.78 -2.70
C ALA A 83 -5.02 11.44 -3.89
N ARG A 84 -4.77 12.74 -4.11
CA ARG A 84 -5.31 13.47 -5.27
C ARG A 84 -4.78 12.90 -6.57
N LEU A 85 -3.47 12.68 -6.65
CA LEU A 85 -2.79 12.16 -7.84
C LEU A 85 -3.26 10.74 -8.20
N THR A 86 -3.33 9.86 -7.20
CA THR A 86 -3.73 8.45 -7.42
C THR A 86 -5.23 8.23 -7.53
N GLY A 87 -6.05 9.22 -7.13
CA GLY A 87 -7.49 9.05 -7.00
C GLY A 87 -7.88 7.99 -5.96
N ALA A 88 -7.08 7.81 -4.90
CA ALA A 88 -7.31 6.82 -3.86
C ALA A 88 -6.71 7.26 -2.52
N ALA A 89 -7.46 7.08 -1.42
CA ALA A 89 -6.97 7.29 -0.06
C ALA A 89 -7.06 5.99 0.74
N ASN A 90 -5.96 5.59 1.37
CA ASN A 90 -5.94 4.43 2.27
C ASN A 90 -5.98 4.82 3.75
N THR A 91 -6.02 6.12 4.04
CA THR A 91 -5.99 6.67 5.40
C THR A 91 -6.96 7.84 5.50
N LEU A 92 -7.85 7.83 6.50
CA LEU A 92 -8.71 8.93 6.89
C LEU A 92 -8.34 9.35 8.31
N LEU A 93 -8.04 10.62 8.50
CA LEU A 93 -7.80 11.24 9.81
C LEU A 93 -9.00 12.12 10.18
N PHE A 94 -9.53 11.94 11.39
CA PHE A 94 -10.46 12.88 12.00
C PHE A 94 -9.66 13.94 12.76
N ASP A 95 -9.70 15.18 12.31
CA ASP A 95 -8.90 16.30 12.81
C ASP A 95 -9.78 17.51 13.06
N ASP A 96 -10.17 17.71 14.32
CA ASP A 96 -11.05 18.81 14.76
C ASP A 96 -12.34 18.96 13.93
N GLY A 97 -12.98 17.85 13.61
CA GLY A 97 -14.20 17.80 12.80
C GLY A 97 -13.95 17.80 11.28
N ILE A 98 -12.72 17.93 10.84
CA ILE A 98 -12.32 17.84 9.43
C ILE A 98 -11.89 16.39 9.12
N LYS A 99 -12.35 15.86 8.00
CA LYS A 99 -11.96 14.54 7.49
C LYS A 99 -10.87 14.71 6.44
N ARG A 100 -9.65 14.36 6.81
CA ARG A 100 -8.48 14.47 5.94
C ARG A 100 -8.10 13.10 5.38
N GLY A 101 -7.90 13.00 4.07
CA GLY A 101 -7.51 11.76 3.39
C GLY A 101 -6.08 11.76 2.91
N PHE A 102 -5.41 10.60 3.04
CA PHE A 102 -4.01 10.43 2.63
C PHE A 102 -3.83 9.12 1.87
N ASN A 103 -2.79 9.09 1.02
CA ASN A 103 -2.33 7.85 0.39
C ASN A 103 -0.92 7.50 0.87
N THR A 104 -0.81 6.50 1.75
CA THR A 104 0.47 6.02 2.28
C THR A 104 1.01 4.80 1.54
N ASP A 105 0.27 4.24 0.58
CA ASP A 105 0.70 3.06 -0.20
C ASP A 105 1.96 3.36 -1.04
N ILE A 106 2.12 4.59 -1.53
CA ILE A 106 3.27 4.99 -2.35
C ILE A 106 4.56 4.78 -1.55
N ALA A 107 4.63 5.33 -0.33
CA ALA A 107 5.77 5.13 0.56
C ALA A 107 5.97 3.65 0.94
N GLY A 108 4.85 2.90 1.11
CA GLY A 108 4.87 1.46 1.33
C GLY A 108 5.48 0.66 0.18
N ILE A 109 5.59 1.22 -1.03
CA ILE A 109 6.23 0.59 -2.18
C ILE A 109 7.65 1.14 -2.37
N THR A 110 7.86 2.45 -2.34
CA THR A 110 9.19 3.05 -2.55
C THR A 110 10.18 2.63 -1.47
N GLY A 111 9.76 2.60 -0.20
CA GLY A 111 10.60 2.22 0.92
C GLY A 111 11.22 0.83 0.78
N PRO A 112 10.43 -0.25 0.60
CA PRO A 112 10.98 -1.59 0.40
C PRO A 112 11.89 -1.74 -0.82
N PHE A 113 11.65 -1.03 -1.93
CA PHE A 113 12.60 -1.00 -3.05
C PHE A 113 13.95 -0.41 -2.63
N ARG A 114 13.93 0.74 -1.95
CA ARG A 114 15.16 1.38 -1.43
C ARG A 114 15.89 0.48 -0.43
N ALA A 115 15.17 -0.13 0.52
CA ALA A 115 15.73 -1.09 1.48
C ALA A 115 16.36 -2.32 0.80
N ALA A 116 15.82 -2.73 -0.36
CA ALA A 116 16.40 -3.78 -1.19
C ALA A 116 17.58 -3.30 -2.06
N GLY A 117 18.02 -2.04 -1.92
CA GLY A 117 19.08 -1.44 -2.72
C GLY A 117 18.66 -1.09 -4.16
N VAL A 118 17.36 -1.03 -4.44
CA VAL A 118 16.83 -0.63 -5.74
C VAL A 118 16.44 0.84 -5.66
N THR A 119 17.34 1.70 -6.10
CA THR A 119 17.18 3.16 -6.04
C THR A 119 16.78 3.77 -7.37
N HIS A 120 16.84 2.99 -8.45
CA HIS A 120 16.47 3.44 -9.79
C HIS A 120 15.84 2.30 -10.59
N LEU A 121 14.81 2.63 -11.37
CA LEU A 121 14.07 1.72 -12.24
C LEU A 121 13.84 2.38 -13.60
N ASP A 122 14.19 1.73 -14.71
CA ASP A 122 13.93 2.23 -16.05
C ASP A 122 12.57 1.78 -16.60
N ARG A 123 12.40 0.45 -16.64
CA ARG A 123 11.21 -0.22 -17.20
C ARG A 123 10.55 -1.10 -16.16
N VAL A 124 9.29 -0.86 -15.93
CA VAL A 124 8.51 -1.58 -14.91
C VAL A 124 7.26 -2.20 -15.53
N LEU A 125 6.96 -3.43 -15.15
CA LEU A 125 5.71 -4.10 -15.46
C LEU A 125 4.83 -4.13 -14.20
N ILE A 126 3.61 -3.59 -14.28
CA ILE A 126 2.61 -3.64 -13.21
C ILE A 126 1.51 -4.62 -13.63
N LEU A 127 1.26 -5.63 -12.81
CA LEU A 127 0.16 -6.57 -12.97
C LEU A 127 -1.03 -6.09 -12.14
N GLY A 128 -2.13 -5.75 -12.82
CA GLY A 128 -3.34 -5.21 -12.19
C GLY A 128 -3.58 -3.74 -12.51
N GLY A 129 -4.80 -3.27 -12.25
CA GLY A 129 -5.26 -1.93 -12.65
C GLY A 129 -6.16 -1.23 -11.60
N GLY A 130 -6.03 -1.61 -10.33
CA GLY A 130 -6.79 -1.02 -9.22
C GLY A 130 -6.05 0.13 -8.53
N ALA A 131 -6.57 0.57 -7.38
CA ALA A 131 -6.00 1.64 -6.57
C ALA A 131 -4.53 1.41 -6.19
N THR A 132 -4.17 0.16 -5.86
CA THR A 132 -2.77 -0.20 -5.55
C THR A 132 -1.87 -0.11 -6.79
N ALA A 133 -2.38 -0.40 -8.00
CA ALA A 133 -1.62 -0.21 -9.24
C ALA A 133 -1.38 1.28 -9.52
N ALA A 134 -2.32 2.16 -9.21
CA ALA A 134 -2.12 3.60 -9.29
C ALA A 134 -1.02 4.07 -8.33
N SER A 135 -1.05 3.60 -7.07
CA SER A 135 0.01 3.90 -6.10
C SER A 135 1.38 3.34 -6.54
N ALA A 136 1.40 2.14 -7.14
CA ALA A 136 2.63 1.55 -7.68
C ALA A 136 3.19 2.36 -8.85
N LEU A 137 2.34 2.86 -9.76
CA LEU A 137 2.77 3.71 -10.86
C LEU A 137 3.44 5.00 -10.36
N VAL A 138 2.85 5.68 -9.36
CA VAL A 138 3.47 6.85 -8.74
C VAL A 138 4.78 6.48 -8.04
N ALA A 139 4.79 5.40 -7.26
CA ALA A 139 5.99 4.94 -6.55
C ALA A 139 7.17 4.67 -7.49
N VAL A 140 6.92 4.01 -8.62
CA VAL A 140 8.01 3.73 -9.58
C VAL A 140 8.43 4.98 -10.36
N SER A 141 7.56 5.96 -10.58
CA SER A 141 7.95 7.24 -11.14
C SER A 141 8.91 8.01 -10.20
N GLU A 142 8.68 7.95 -8.89
CA GLU A 142 9.61 8.50 -7.87
C GLU A 142 10.96 7.76 -7.84
N LEU A 143 10.99 6.50 -8.31
CA LEU A 143 12.21 5.71 -8.47
C LEU A 143 12.81 5.83 -9.89
N GLY A 144 12.37 6.80 -10.69
CA GLY A 144 12.96 7.14 -11.98
C GLY A 144 12.47 6.30 -13.16
N ALA A 145 11.37 5.56 -13.03
CA ALA A 145 10.83 4.78 -14.15
C ALA A 145 10.44 5.69 -15.32
N GLU A 146 11.01 5.42 -16.50
CA GLU A 146 10.68 6.13 -17.75
C GLU A 146 9.50 5.48 -18.48
N THR A 147 9.41 4.15 -18.39
CA THR A 147 8.37 3.36 -19.06
C THR A 147 7.74 2.37 -18.10
N VAL A 148 6.42 2.40 -18.03
CA VAL A 148 5.62 1.45 -17.26
C VAL A 148 4.66 0.72 -18.19
N THR A 149 4.71 -0.61 -18.19
CA THR A 149 3.68 -1.42 -18.84
C THR A 149 2.68 -1.92 -17.81
N ILE A 150 1.40 -1.70 -18.05
CA ILE A 150 0.31 -2.12 -17.18
C ILE A 150 -0.42 -3.28 -17.84
N ALA A 151 -0.34 -4.45 -17.24
CA ALA A 151 -0.99 -5.65 -17.72
C ALA A 151 -2.29 -5.90 -16.96
N VAL A 152 -3.42 -5.85 -17.66
CA VAL A 152 -4.77 -5.92 -17.07
C VAL A 152 -5.69 -6.86 -17.83
N ARG A 153 -6.71 -7.39 -17.15
CA ARG A 153 -7.75 -8.23 -17.80
C ARG A 153 -8.57 -7.47 -18.84
N THR A 154 -8.78 -6.18 -18.63
CA THR A 154 -9.61 -5.33 -19.49
C THR A 154 -8.86 -4.05 -19.82
N PRO A 155 -8.03 -4.02 -20.87
CA PRO A 155 -7.21 -2.86 -21.25
C PRO A 155 -8.00 -1.55 -21.40
N ALA A 156 -9.22 -1.60 -21.91
CA ALA A 156 -10.07 -0.42 -22.07
C ALA A 156 -10.38 0.32 -20.73
N LYS A 157 -10.24 -0.34 -19.58
CA LYS A 157 -10.44 0.27 -18.26
C LYS A 157 -9.18 0.93 -17.68
N ALA A 158 -8.04 0.83 -18.36
CA ALA A 158 -6.78 1.36 -17.87
C ALA A 158 -6.51 2.84 -18.27
N ALA A 159 -7.44 3.50 -18.97
CA ALA A 159 -7.29 4.89 -19.37
C ALA A 159 -6.89 5.83 -18.20
N PRO A 160 -7.48 5.75 -16.99
CA PRO A 160 -7.06 6.58 -15.88
C PRO A 160 -5.59 6.39 -15.48
N LEU A 161 -5.04 5.16 -15.62
CA LEU A 161 -3.63 4.89 -15.33
C LEU A 161 -2.69 5.46 -16.42
N VAL A 162 -3.15 5.53 -17.67
CA VAL A 162 -2.39 6.22 -18.74
C VAL A 162 -2.32 7.71 -18.46
N GLU A 163 -3.45 8.31 -18.07
CA GLU A 163 -3.51 9.73 -17.68
C GLU A 163 -2.62 10.02 -16.47
N LEU A 164 -2.66 9.14 -15.45
CA LEU A 164 -1.78 9.23 -14.28
C LEU A 164 -0.30 9.16 -14.68
N GLY A 165 0.08 8.24 -15.58
CA GLY A 165 1.45 8.15 -16.09
C GLY A 165 1.91 9.43 -16.75
N THR A 166 1.05 10.05 -17.56
CA THR A 166 1.32 11.35 -18.18
C THR A 166 1.55 12.44 -17.12
N ALA A 167 0.73 12.46 -16.06
CA ALA A 167 0.89 13.41 -14.96
C ALA A 167 2.19 13.20 -14.17
N CYS A 168 2.69 11.96 -14.11
CA CYS A 168 3.95 11.58 -13.46
C CYS A 168 5.17 11.69 -14.40
N GLY A 169 5.00 12.07 -15.67
CA GLY A 169 6.09 12.13 -16.66
C GLY A 169 6.56 10.75 -17.14
N VAL A 170 5.73 9.70 -17.01
CA VAL A 170 6.05 8.32 -17.36
C VAL A 170 5.28 7.89 -18.61
N THR A 171 5.96 7.21 -19.54
CA THR A 171 5.29 6.59 -20.70
C THR A 171 4.59 5.30 -20.24
N VAL A 172 3.27 5.25 -20.39
CA VAL A 172 2.47 4.08 -19.99
C VAL A 172 2.00 3.32 -21.24
N HIS A 173 2.30 2.01 -21.27
CA HIS A 173 1.74 1.04 -22.22
C HIS A 173 0.74 0.15 -21.50
N VAL A 174 -0.32 -0.24 -22.20
CA VAL A 174 -1.34 -1.14 -21.64
C VAL A 174 -1.43 -2.39 -22.51
N VAL A 175 -1.34 -3.55 -21.85
CA VAL A 175 -1.43 -4.86 -22.52
C VAL A 175 -2.46 -5.75 -21.83
N PRO A 176 -3.03 -6.73 -22.53
CA PRO A 176 -3.78 -7.81 -21.90
C PRO A 176 -2.92 -8.56 -20.87
N LEU A 177 -3.51 -8.98 -19.76
CA LEU A 177 -2.77 -9.65 -18.68
C LEU A 177 -2.00 -10.89 -19.15
N GLY A 178 -2.56 -11.65 -20.10
CA GLY A 178 -1.90 -12.83 -20.67
C GLY A 178 -0.64 -12.54 -21.48
N GLU A 179 -0.42 -11.29 -21.90
CA GLU A 179 0.77 -10.86 -22.62
C GLU A 179 1.89 -10.39 -21.67
N ALA A 180 1.62 -10.25 -20.37
CA ALA A 180 2.59 -9.80 -19.38
C ALA A 180 3.95 -10.55 -19.44
N PRO A 181 3.99 -11.88 -19.62
CA PRO A 181 5.27 -12.61 -19.70
C PRO A 181 6.17 -12.21 -20.87
N THR A 182 5.65 -11.55 -21.89
CA THR A 182 6.43 -11.12 -23.07
C THR A 182 7.04 -9.73 -22.92
N VAL A 183 6.72 -9.02 -21.84
CA VAL A 183 7.13 -7.64 -21.60
C VAL A 183 8.50 -7.59 -20.93
N PRO A 184 9.52 -6.97 -21.54
CA PRO A 184 10.81 -6.77 -20.88
C PRO A 184 10.69 -5.75 -19.76
N ALA A 185 11.17 -6.11 -18.55
CA ALA A 185 11.12 -5.24 -17.39
C ALA A 185 12.30 -5.50 -16.44
N GLY A 186 12.78 -4.44 -15.78
CA GLY A 186 13.77 -4.53 -14.69
C GLY A 186 13.09 -4.79 -13.33
N ALA A 187 11.79 -4.50 -13.23
CA ALA A 187 10.97 -4.86 -12.08
C ALA A 187 9.56 -5.27 -12.51
N VAL A 188 8.98 -6.21 -11.79
CA VAL A 188 7.58 -6.63 -11.92
C VAL A 188 6.87 -6.38 -10.60
N ILE A 189 5.78 -5.63 -10.62
CA ILE A 189 4.97 -5.36 -9.43
C ILE A 189 3.61 -6.04 -9.61
N SER A 190 3.34 -7.06 -8.80
CA SER A 190 2.05 -7.73 -8.79
C SER A 190 1.12 -7.04 -7.79
N THR A 191 0.06 -6.42 -8.27
CA THR A 191 -1.04 -5.87 -7.47
C THR A 191 -2.31 -6.72 -7.59
N LEU A 192 -2.14 -7.96 -8.03
CA LEU A 192 -3.25 -8.90 -8.20
C LEU A 192 -3.76 -9.37 -6.83
N PRO A 193 -5.08 -9.61 -6.69
CA PRO A 193 -5.62 -10.18 -5.47
C PRO A 193 -5.01 -11.55 -5.16
N ASN A 194 -4.80 -11.83 -3.89
CA ASN A 194 -4.35 -13.14 -3.45
C ASN A 194 -5.32 -14.24 -3.90
N GLY A 195 -4.79 -15.40 -4.31
CA GLY A 195 -5.60 -16.50 -4.84
C GLY A 195 -6.08 -16.32 -6.28
N ALA A 196 -5.73 -15.24 -6.95
CA ALA A 196 -5.95 -15.09 -8.38
C ALA A 196 -5.04 -16.08 -9.13
N LEU A 197 -5.62 -17.20 -9.56
CA LEU A 197 -4.93 -18.21 -10.37
C LEU A 197 -4.73 -17.69 -11.79
N TYR A 198 -3.74 -16.86 -11.98
CA TYR A 198 -3.25 -16.51 -13.31
C TYR A 198 -2.05 -17.39 -13.61
N ALA A 199 -2.19 -18.27 -14.62
CA ALA A 199 -1.08 -19.04 -15.18
C ALA A 199 -0.17 -18.09 -16.00
N LEU A 200 0.54 -17.20 -15.31
CA LEU A 200 1.51 -16.31 -15.93
C LEU A 200 2.89 -16.97 -15.83
N GLU A 201 3.35 -17.55 -16.93
CA GLU A 201 4.66 -18.18 -17.01
C GLU A 201 5.68 -17.19 -17.58
N PHE A 202 6.38 -16.52 -16.70
CA PHE A 202 7.46 -15.60 -17.07
C PHE A 202 8.73 -16.37 -17.49
N PRO A 203 9.47 -15.90 -18.51
CA PRO A 203 10.75 -16.47 -18.91
C PRO A 203 11.75 -16.54 -17.74
N GLN A 204 12.60 -17.56 -17.73
CA GLN A 204 13.54 -17.78 -16.64
C GLN A 204 14.55 -16.63 -16.51
N ASP A 205 15.04 -16.10 -17.63
CA ASP A 205 15.96 -14.98 -17.70
C ASP A 205 15.33 -13.71 -17.11
N LEU A 206 14.09 -13.38 -17.47
CA LEU A 206 13.39 -12.26 -16.86
C LEU A 206 13.23 -12.44 -15.34
N ARG A 207 12.86 -13.64 -14.88
CA ARG A 207 12.72 -13.91 -13.45
C ARG A 207 14.05 -13.83 -12.68
N ALA A 208 15.17 -14.19 -13.32
CA ALA A 208 16.49 -14.08 -12.71
C ALA A 208 16.98 -12.62 -12.60
N ASP A 209 16.67 -11.79 -13.58
CA ASP A 209 17.22 -10.44 -13.71
C ASP A 209 16.30 -9.36 -13.11
N ALA A 210 14.98 -9.51 -13.21
CA ALA A 210 14.02 -8.53 -12.70
C ALA A 210 13.70 -8.76 -11.22
N VAL A 211 13.48 -7.63 -10.51
CA VAL A 211 12.95 -7.68 -9.14
C VAL A 211 11.44 -7.90 -9.18
N LEU A 212 10.95 -8.90 -8.48
CA LEU A 212 9.52 -9.04 -8.21
C LEU A 212 9.14 -8.34 -6.91
N PHE A 213 8.16 -7.46 -6.96
CA PHE A 213 7.44 -6.98 -5.79
C PHE A 213 6.01 -7.53 -5.84
N ASP A 214 5.69 -8.48 -4.99
CA ASP A 214 4.33 -9.04 -4.93
C ASP A 214 3.61 -8.51 -3.71
N VAL A 215 2.57 -7.68 -3.90
CA VAL A 215 1.83 -7.06 -2.79
C VAL A 215 1.01 -8.04 -1.95
N ALA A 216 0.82 -9.26 -2.43
CA ALA A 216 0.21 -10.33 -1.65
C ALA A 216 1.15 -10.77 -0.51
N TYR A 217 0.58 -11.04 0.67
CA TYR A 217 1.36 -11.43 1.85
C TYR A 217 0.77 -12.62 2.61
N ASP A 218 -0.46 -13.05 2.29
CA ASP A 218 -1.12 -14.18 2.96
C ASP A 218 -2.09 -14.89 1.99
N PRO A 219 -1.91 -16.23 1.70
CA PRO A 219 -0.76 -17.05 2.08
C PRO A 219 0.54 -16.63 1.37
N TRP A 220 1.68 -16.87 2.00
CA TRP A 220 3.00 -16.59 1.47
C TRP A 220 3.91 -17.83 1.55
N PRO A 221 4.79 -18.12 0.54
CA PRO A 221 4.93 -17.38 -0.72
C PRO A 221 3.77 -17.63 -1.70
N THR A 222 3.54 -16.67 -2.60
CA THR A 222 2.64 -16.86 -3.75
C THR A 222 3.30 -17.78 -4.79
N ALA A 223 2.51 -18.31 -5.73
CA ALA A 223 3.06 -19.08 -6.85
C ALA A 223 4.04 -18.23 -7.69
N LEU A 224 3.75 -16.94 -7.86
CA LEU A 224 4.61 -16.00 -8.57
C LEU A 224 5.93 -15.78 -7.83
N ALA A 225 5.88 -15.51 -6.52
CA ALA A 225 7.06 -15.35 -5.68
C ALA A 225 7.93 -16.62 -5.65
N SER A 226 7.31 -17.81 -5.58
CA SER A 226 8.02 -19.08 -5.65
C SER A 226 8.74 -19.25 -6.98
N ALA A 227 8.07 -18.96 -8.10
CA ALA A 227 8.66 -19.05 -9.43
C ALA A 227 9.85 -18.11 -9.63
N TRP A 228 9.83 -16.91 -9.03
CA TRP A 228 11.00 -16.02 -9.02
C TRP A 228 12.15 -16.57 -8.18
N SER A 229 11.86 -17.06 -6.98
CA SER A 229 12.88 -17.66 -6.10
C SER A 229 13.54 -18.88 -6.73
N ASP A 230 12.79 -19.72 -7.43
CA ASP A 230 13.31 -20.89 -8.16
C ASP A 230 14.27 -20.50 -9.30
N ALA A 231 14.12 -19.29 -9.85
CA ALA A 231 15.03 -18.72 -10.84
C ALA A 231 16.21 -17.95 -10.21
N ALA A 232 16.38 -18.00 -8.88
CA ALA A 232 17.30 -17.18 -8.10
C ALA A 232 17.08 -15.66 -8.24
N GLY A 233 15.87 -15.24 -8.64
CA GLY A 233 15.47 -13.87 -8.75
C GLY A 233 15.18 -13.23 -7.40
N ARG A 234 15.26 -11.91 -7.36
CA ARG A 234 14.99 -11.13 -6.15
C ARG A 234 13.48 -10.94 -5.96
N VAL A 235 13.00 -11.16 -4.74
CA VAL A 235 11.59 -10.99 -4.38
C VAL A 235 11.46 -10.03 -3.19
N ILE A 236 10.60 -9.02 -3.31
CA ILE A 236 10.16 -8.16 -2.22
C ILE A 236 8.75 -8.61 -1.84
N PRO A 237 8.53 -9.14 -0.63
CA PRO A 237 7.23 -9.63 -0.20
C PRO A 237 6.28 -8.49 0.18
N GLY A 238 4.99 -8.69 -0.05
CA GLY A 238 3.95 -7.68 0.24
C GLY A 238 3.82 -7.29 1.71
N ILE A 239 4.33 -8.12 2.62
CA ILE A 239 4.39 -7.75 4.04
C ILE A 239 5.26 -6.50 4.28
N GLU A 240 6.29 -6.28 3.47
CA GLU A 240 7.13 -5.08 3.56
C GLU A 240 6.33 -3.82 3.16
N MET A 241 5.50 -3.91 2.10
CA MET A 241 4.57 -2.83 1.77
C MET A 241 3.58 -2.57 2.91
N LEU A 242 3.04 -3.63 3.50
CA LEU A 242 2.05 -3.51 4.57
C LEU A 242 2.64 -2.79 5.79
N ILE A 243 3.88 -3.13 6.18
CA ILE A 243 4.59 -2.49 7.28
C ILE A 243 4.86 -1.02 6.94
N GLY A 244 5.42 -0.76 5.76
CA GLY A 244 5.80 0.59 5.35
C GLY A 244 4.64 1.56 5.29
N GLN A 245 3.55 1.19 4.62
CA GLN A 245 2.37 2.04 4.55
C GLN A 245 1.72 2.24 5.93
N ALA A 246 1.76 1.22 6.81
CA ALA A 246 1.22 1.34 8.16
C ALA A 246 2.06 2.27 9.05
N LEU A 247 3.38 2.28 8.90
CA LEU A 247 4.24 3.24 9.60
C LEU A 247 3.87 4.69 9.24
N ILE A 248 3.67 4.98 7.95
CA ILE A 248 3.24 6.31 7.53
C ILE A 248 1.81 6.62 8.02
N GLN A 249 0.92 5.63 8.08
CA GLN A 249 -0.39 5.82 8.73
C GLN A 249 -0.24 6.20 10.21
N VAL A 250 0.69 5.58 10.94
CA VAL A 250 0.97 5.95 12.34
C VAL A 250 1.48 7.38 12.43
N ARG A 251 2.37 7.83 11.54
CA ARG A 251 2.77 9.25 11.44
C ARG A 251 1.53 10.15 11.32
N VAL A 252 0.66 9.88 10.34
CA VAL A 252 -0.57 10.66 10.12
C VAL A 252 -1.46 10.67 11.36
N PHE A 253 -1.69 9.52 11.99
CA PHE A 253 -2.59 9.45 13.15
C PHE A 253 -2.03 10.17 14.39
N VAL A 254 -0.71 10.13 14.59
CA VAL A 254 -0.04 10.75 15.74
C VAL A 254 0.19 12.24 15.52
N THR A 255 0.74 12.62 14.38
CA THR A 255 1.22 13.98 14.11
C THR A 255 0.29 14.82 13.23
N GLY A 256 -0.62 14.18 12.50
CA GLY A 256 -1.45 14.81 11.47
C GLY A 256 -0.75 14.97 10.11
N ASP A 257 0.49 14.49 9.96
CA ASP A 257 1.33 14.71 8.79
C ASP A 257 2.11 13.44 8.42
N PRO A 258 2.06 12.95 7.16
CA PRO A 258 2.78 11.75 6.72
C PRO A 258 4.32 11.92 6.69
N ASP A 259 4.80 13.16 6.57
CA ASP A 259 6.22 13.47 6.42
C ASP A 259 6.90 13.79 7.77
N THR A 260 6.13 13.94 8.85
CA THR A 260 6.67 14.15 10.20
C THR A 260 7.08 12.82 10.84
N VAL A 261 8.39 12.64 11.04
CA VAL A 261 8.99 11.44 11.63
C VAL A 261 8.58 11.29 13.10
N LEU A 262 8.29 10.05 13.52
CA LEU A 262 7.90 9.74 14.88
C LEU A 262 9.11 9.77 15.87
N PRO A 263 8.90 10.04 17.16
CA PRO A 263 9.94 9.78 18.16
C PRO A 263 10.36 8.32 18.12
N ASP A 264 11.68 8.06 18.14
CA ASP A 264 12.26 6.71 18.10
C ASP A 264 11.65 5.81 17.00
N GLU A 265 11.45 6.35 15.80
CA GLU A 265 10.74 5.68 14.71
C GLU A 265 11.36 4.34 14.33
N ASP A 266 12.69 4.20 14.44
CA ASP A 266 13.35 2.91 14.25
C ASP A 266 12.83 1.85 15.21
N ALA A 267 12.68 2.19 16.49
CA ALA A 267 12.12 1.27 17.49
C ALA A 267 10.65 0.95 17.21
N VAL A 268 9.86 1.94 16.77
CA VAL A 268 8.47 1.75 16.33
C VAL A 268 8.40 0.77 15.16
N HIS A 269 9.22 0.98 14.13
CA HIS A 269 9.29 0.13 12.96
C HIS A 269 9.70 -1.31 13.32
N GLN A 270 10.70 -1.49 14.18
CA GLN A 270 11.11 -2.82 14.65
C GLN A 270 9.99 -3.52 15.42
N ALA A 271 9.29 -2.83 16.32
CA ALA A 271 8.16 -3.38 17.05
C ALA A 271 7.02 -3.82 16.09
N MET A 272 6.75 -3.06 15.03
CA MET A 272 5.78 -3.42 14.01
C MET A 272 6.21 -4.68 13.25
N ARG A 273 7.47 -4.80 12.83
CA ARG A 273 8.02 -5.99 12.15
C ARG A 273 7.89 -7.24 13.00
N GLU A 274 8.29 -7.16 14.26
CA GLU A 274 8.20 -8.27 15.21
C GLU A 274 6.76 -8.75 15.42
N ALA A 275 5.80 -7.80 15.49
CA ALA A 275 4.39 -8.12 15.69
C ALA A 275 3.78 -8.96 14.57
N VAL A 276 4.36 -8.96 13.36
CA VAL A 276 3.92 -9.76 12.23
C VAL A 276 4.91 -10.86 11.84
N GLY A 277 5.91 -11.13 12.69
CA GLY A 277 6.87 -12.23 12.52
C GLY A 277 7.93 -11.97 11.44
N VAL A 278 8.20 -10.71 11.11
CA VAL A 278 9.22 -10.32 10.13
C VAL A 278 10.51 -9.96 10.86
N ARG A 279 11.67 -10.40 10.29
CA ARG A 279 12.98 -10.11 10.88
C ARG A 279 13.25 -8.61 10.96
N PRO A 280 14.05 -8.15 11.95
CA PRO A 280 14.54 -6.78 11.99
C PRO A 280 15.21 -6.36 10.68
N SER A 281 14.95 -5.13 10.27
CA SER A 281 15.59 -4.50 9.12
C SER A 281 15.66 -3.00 9.40
N PRO A 282 16.73 -2.29 8.98
CA PRO A 282 16.78 -0.84 9.14
C PRO A 282 15.62 -0.18 8.39
N LEU A 283 15.20 0.99 8.87
CA LEU A 283 14.34 1.88 8.09
C LEU A 283 15.06 2.28 6.79
N TRP A 284 14.28 2.50 5.76
CA TRP A 284 14.78 3.17 4.56
C TRP A 284 14.86 4.68 4.84
N GLU A 285 15.95 5.29 4.40
CA GLU A 285 16.05 6.74 4.38
C GLU A 285 15.20 7.30 3.21
N ASP A 286 14.46 8.39 3.47
CA ASP A 286 13.60 9.07 2.48
C ASP A 286 14.41 9.73 1.34
#